data_f27825c168b118d4490a96a36dc8f11b
#
_entry.id   f27825c168b118d4490a96a36dc8f11b
#
_cell.length_a   1.000
_cell.length_b   1.000
_cell.length_c   1.000
_cell.angle_alpha   90.00
_cell.angle_beta   90.00
_cell.angle_gamma   90.00
#
_symmetry.space_group_name_H-M   'P 1'
#
loop_
_entity.id
_entity.type
_entity.pdbx_description
1 polymer ?
#
loop_
_entity_poly.entity_id
_entity_poly.type
_entity_poly.pdbx_seq_one_letter_code
_entity_poly.pdbx_strand_id
1 'polypeptide(L)' 'MRVIECHICGELVSAANDGELHGELRRHYEAVHPDAVPTDDRYAELVGQAYDAMDS' A
#
# COMPACT_ATOMS: atom_id res chain seq x y z
N MET A 1 -6.94 11.07 2.72
CA MET A 1 -6.51 9.67 2.98
C MET A 1 -6.07 9.03 1.68
N ARG A 2 -4.92 8.37 1.72
CA ARG A 2 -4.39 7.66 0.54
C ARG A 2 -4.75 6.19 0.65
N VAL A 3 -5.27 5.62 -0.44
CA VAL A 3 -5.76 4.24 -0.45
C VAL A 3 -5.20 3.52 -1.67
N ILE A 4 -4.79 2.26 -1.47
CA ILE A 4 -4.36 1.39 -2.56
C ILE A 4 -4.90 -0.01 -2.33
N GLU A 5 -5.25 -0.70 -3.42
CA GLU A 5 -5.70 -2.08 -3.35
C GLU A 5 -4.51 -3.02 -3.56
N CYS A 6 -4.41 -4.05 -2.72
CA CYS A 6 -3.39 -5.07 -2.89
C CYS A 6 -3.69 -5.91 -4.13
N HIS A 7 -2.72 -6.06 -5.02
CA HIS A 7 -2.89 -6.80 -6.27
C HIS A 7 -3.02 -8.31 -6.06
N ILE A 8 -2.61 -8.80 -4.91
CA ILE A 8 -2.58 -10.24 -4.65
C ILE A 8 -3.88 -10.70 -4.01
N CYS A 9 -4.31 -10.03 -2.95
CA CYS A 9 -5.50 -10.45 -2.20
C CYS A 9 -6.69 -9.48 -2.35
N GLY A 10 -6.49 -8.31 -2.94
CA GLY A 10 -7.55 -7.32 -3.13
C GLY A 10 -7.91 -6.53 -1.88
N GLU A 11 -7.14 -6.67 -0.81
CA GLU A 11 -7.40 -5.94 0.42
C GLU A 11 -7.00 -4.47 0.27
N LEU A 12 -7.80 -3.57 0.83
CA LEU A 12 -7.50 -2.14 0.78
C LEU A 12 -6.55 -1.76 1.90
N VAL A 13 -5.50 -1.04 1.53
CA VAL A 13 -4.52 -0.50 2.48
C VAL A 13 -4.63 1.01 2.43
N SER A 14 -4.78 1.67 3.57
CA SER A 14 -4.96 3.10 3.62
C SER A 14 -4.11 3.74 4.71
N ALA A 15 -3.80 5.01 4.51
CA ALA A 15 -3.02 5.79 5.46
C ALA A 15 -3.29 7.29 5.24
N ALA A 16 -2.83 8.12 6.15
CA ALA A 16 -3.08 9.55 6.08
C ALA A 16 -2.29 10.22 4.94
N ASN A 17 -1.09 9.74 4.66
CA ASN A 17 -0.22 10.30 3.63
C ASN A 17 0.62 9.21 2.98
N ASP A 18 1.38 9.57 1.94
CA ASP A 18 2.18 8.61 1.18
C ASP A 18 3.25 7.91 2.01
N GLY A 19 3.89 8.64 2.92
CA GLY A 19 4.92 8.06 3.77
C GLY A 19 4.36 6.99 4.69
N GLU A 20 3.21 7.26 5.28
CA GLU A 20 2.52 6.28 6.12
C GLU A 20 1.97 5.13 5.30
N LEU A 21 1.48 5.41 4.10
CA LEU A 21 0.96 4.37 3.22
C LEU A 21 2.07 3.39 2.84
N HIS A 22 3.27 3.88 2.59
CA HIS A 22 4.41 3.03 2.30
C HIS A 22 4.66 2.05 3.45
N GLY A 23 4.64 2.53 4.68
CA GLY A 23 4.82 1.69 5.86
C GLY A 23 3.70 0.68 6.06
N GLU A 24 2.46 1.11 5.85
CA GLU A 24 1.29 0.22 5.98
C GLU A 24 1.30 -0.86 4.91
N LEU A 25 1.65 -0.49 3.68
CA LEU A 25 1.73 -1.43 2.57
C LEU A 25 2.82 -2.47 2.82
N ARG A 26 3.97 -2.02 3.31
CA ARG A 26 5.07 -2.90 3.66
C ARG A 26 4.66 -3.90 4.74
N ARG A 27 4.00 -3.42 5.78
CA ARG A 27 3.49 -4.27 6.86
C ARG A 27 2.52 -5.32 6.32
N HIS A 28 1.63 -4.89 5.41
CA HIS A 28 0.66 -5.80 4.80
C HIS A 28 1.37 -6.94 4.05
N TYR A 29 2.32 -6.60 3.19
CA TYR A 29 3.04 -7.63 2.43
C TYR A 29 3.84 -8.55 3.33
N GLU A 30 4.50 -8.01 4.33
CA GLU A 30 5.32 -8.82 5.23
C GLU A 30 4.48 -9.78 6.08
N ALA A 31 3.27 -9.38 6.42
CA ALA A 31 2.37 -10.20 7.25
C ALA A 31 1.56 -11.20 6.42
N VAL A 32 1.08 -10.78 5.25
CA VAL A 32 0.14 -11.57 4.46
C VAL A 32 0.82 -12.26 3.28
N HIS A 33 1.81 -11.62 2.68
CA HIS A 33 2.50 -12.12 1.49
C HIS A 33 4.03 -12.12 1.69
N PRO A 34 4.53 -12.83 2.70
CA PRO A 34 5.98 -12.78 3.01
C PRO A 34 6.86 -13.31 1.88
N ASP A 35 6.31 -14.15 1.00
CA ASP A 35 7.05 -14.70 -0.13
C ASP A 35 7.00 -13.80 -1.37
N ALA A 36 6.23 -12.72 -1.31
CA ALA A 36 6.04 -11.82 -2.45
C ALA A 36 6.29 -10.36 -2.06
N VAL A 37 7.17 -10.13 -1.11
CA VAL A 37 7.49 -8.76 -0.64
C VAL A 37 8.18 -7.98 -1.77
N PRO A 38 7.63 -6.82 -2.18
CA PRO A 38 8.24 -6.02 -3.23
C PRO A 38 9.56 -5.38 -2.80
N THR A 39 10.32 -4.90 -3.78
CA THR A 39 11.50 -4.09 -3.52
C THR A 39 11.06 -2.67 -3.12
N ASP A 40 12.01 -1.89 -2.60
CA ASP A 40 11.73 -0.50 -2.22
C ASP A 40 11.25 0.32 -3.42
N ASP A 41 11.87 0.11 -4.58
CA ASP A 41 11.45 0.79 -5.82
C ASP A 41 10.01 0.42 -6.19
N ARG A 42 9.65 -0.84 -6.00
CA ARG A 42 8.30 -1.29 -6.30
C ARG A 42 7.28 -0.70 -5.32
N TYR A 43 7.65 -0.58 -4.04
CA TYR A 43 6.80 0.07 -3.05
C TYR A 43 6.52 1.52 -3.45
N ALA A 44 7.55 2.24 -3.90
CA ALA A 44 7.39 3.63 -4.34
C ALA A 44 6.42 3.73 -5.52
N GLU A 45 6.52 2.79 -6.47
CA GLU A 45 5.59 2.71 -7.60
C GLU A 45 4.15 2.48 -7.13
N LEU A 46 3.98 1.53 -6.22
CA LEU A 46 2.65 1.19 -5.71
C LEU A 46 2.03 2.37 -4.98
N VAL A 47 2.80 3.05 -4.15
CA VAL A 47 2.33 4.24 -3.44
C VAL A 47 1.94 5.34 -4.44
N GLY A 48 2.70 5.47 -5.52
CA GLY A 48 2.39 6.43 -6.58
C GLY A 48 1.07 6.14 -7.30
N GLN A 49 0.61 4.90 -7.27
CA GLN A 49 -0.66 4.50 -7.87
C GLN A 49 -1.85 4.65 -6.92
N ALA A 50 -1.60 4.99 -5.67
CA ALA A 50 -2.67 5.18 -4.71
C ALA A 50 -3.55 6.36 -5.07
N TYR A 51 -4.79 6.33 -4.63
CA TYR A 51 -5.74 7.41 -4.87
C TYR A 51 -6.17 8.03 -3.54
N ASP A 52 -6.66 9.26 -3.63
CA ASP A 52 -7.19 9.96 -2.46
C ASP A 52 -8.64 9.57 -2.26
N ALA A 53 -8.92 8.90 -1.16
CA ALA A 53 -10.30 8.63 -0.76
C ALA A 53 -10.77 9.83 0.05
N MET A 54 -11.61 10.64 -0.56
CA MET A 54 -12.18 11.80 0.14
C MET A 54 -13.44 11.36 0.85
N ASP A 55 -13.43 11.55 2.16
CA ASP A 55 -14.64 11.36 2.94
C ASP A 55 -15.53 12.57 2.70
N SER A 56 -16.61 12.32 2.10
CA SER A 56 -17.62 13.36 1.93
C SER A 56 -18.50 13.46 3.16
#